data_817c42eb0ab94f533d51b8c76f3350ce
#
_entry.id   817c42eb0ab94f533d51b8c76f3350ce
#
_cell.length_a   1.000
_cell.length_b   1.000
_cell.length_c   1.000
_cell.angle_alpha   90.00
_cell.angle_beta   90.00
_cell.angle_gamma   90.00
#
_symmetry.space_group_name_H-M   'P 1'
#
loop_
_entity.id
_entity.type
_entity.pdbx_description
1 polymer ?
#
loop_
_entity_poly.entity_id
_entity_poly.type
_entity_poly.pdbx_seq_one_letter_code
_entity_poly.pdbx_strand_id
1 'polypeptide(L)' 'MNRDIVWTNQFKKDYKLAQKRHLDVDLLDNIIRTLSRGELLPEKNRDHALTGDWIGHRECHIQPDWLLIYRIED' A
#
# COMPACT_ATOMS: atom_id res chain seq x y z
N MET A 1 3.59 17.57 -5.89
CA MET A 1 2.57 17.81 -4.85
C MET A 1 2.26 16.50 -4.15
N ASN A 2 2.22 16.51 -2.81
CA ASN A 2 1.95 15.28 -2.07
C ASN A 2 0.47 14.94 -2.07
N ARG A 3 0.16 13.65 -2.15
CA ARG A 3 -1.20 13.13 -2.09
C ARG A 3 -1.39 12.39 -0.78
N ASP A 4 -2.62 12.38 -0.27
CA ASP A 4 -2.94 11.62 0.92
C ASP A 4 -3.21 10.16 0.58
N ILE A 5 -2.57 9.27 1.31
CA ILE A 5 -2.78 7.83 1.17
C ILE A 5 -3.63 7.36 2.34
N VAL A 6 -4.83 6.90 2.05
CA VAL A 6 -5.76 6.42 3.08
C VAL A 6 -5.63 4.92 3.22
N TRP A 7 -5.29 4.47 4.43
CA TRP A 7 -5.11 3.05 4.73
C TRP A 7 -6.47 2.44 5.09
N THR A 8 -6.70 1.21 4.61
CA THR A 8 -7.88 0.46 5.02
C THR A 8 -7.71 -0.07 6.44
N ASN A 9 -8.82 -0.44 7.08
CA ASN A 9 -8.76 -1.05 8.40
C ASN A 9 -8.00 -2.38 8.36
N GLN A 10 -8.14 -3.12 7.28
CA GLN A 10 -7.40 -4.37 7.08
C GLN A 10 -5.89 -4.11 7.05
N PHE A 11 -5.47 -3.04 6.35
CA PHE A 11 -4.07 -2.69 6.29
C PHE A 11 -3.49 -2.36 7.66
N LYS A 12 -4.25 -1.64 8.51
CA LYS A 12 -3.78 -1.31 9.85
C LYS A 12 -3.51 -2.55 10.69
N LYS A 13 -4.36 -3.58 10.57
CA LYS A 13 -4.15 -4.86 11.22
C LYS A 13 -2.91 -5.57 10.68
N ASP A 14 -2.76 -5.57 9.36
CA ASP A 14 -1.62 -6.20 8.70
C ASP A 14 -0.31 -5.52 9.08
N TYR A 15 -0.32 -4.20 9.24
CA TYR A 15 0.86 -3.45 9.68
C TYR A 15 1.32 -3.90 11.06
N LYS A 16 0.39 -4.01 12.02
CA LYS A 16 0.73 -4.48 13.36
C LYS A 16 1.26 -5.91 13.35
N LEU A 17 0.67 -6.76 12.53
CA LEU A 17 1.12 -8.15 12.39
C LEU A 17 2.51 -8.22 11.78
N ALA A 18 2.79 -7.37 10.79
CA ALA A 18 4.10 -7.28 10.17
C ALA A 18 5.17 -6.89 11.18
N GLN A 19 4.87 -5.93 12.06
CA GLN A 19 5.81 -5.53 13.12
C GLN A 19 6.11 -6.70 14.07
N LYS A 20 5.09 -7.47 14.44
CA LYS A 20 5.26 -8.64 15.31
C LYS A 20 6.10 -9.74 14.66
N ARG A 21 5.99 -9.88 13.34
CA ARG A 21 6.72 -10.90 12.58
C ARG A 21 8.09 -10.44 12.13
N HIS A 22 8.52 -9.25 12.53
CA HIS A 22 9.80 -8.66 12.13
C HIS A 22 9.95 -8.50 10.62
N LEU A 23 8.84 -8.26 9.90
CA LEU A 23 8.89 -7.93 8.48
C LEU A 23 9.52 -6.54 8.31
N ASP A 24 10.10 -6.31 7.14
CA ASP A 24 10.82 -5.06 6.86
C ASP A 24 9.83 -3.90 6.64
N VAL A 25 9.57 -3.15 7.70
CA VAL A 25 8.65 -2.01 7.66
C VAL A 25 9.18 -0.88 6.79
N ASP A 26 10.49 -0.81 6.57
CA ASP A 26 11.09 0.21 5.70
C ASP A 26 10.63 0.05 4.25
N LEU A 27 10.39 -1.18 3.80
CA LEU A 27 9.83 -1.42 2.47
C LEU A 27 8.45 -0.77 2.32
N LEU A 28 7.62 -0.91 3.35
CA LEU A 28 6.29 -0.31 3.38
C LEU A 28 6.40 1.22 3.37
N ASP A 29 7.25 1.78 4.21
CA ASP A 29 7.42 3.23 4.30
C ASP A 29 7.87 3.81 2.96
N ASN A 30 8.79 3.14 2.26
CA ASN A 30 9.24 3.57 0.95
C ASN A 30 8.11 3.58 -0.07
N ILE A 31 7.26 2.56 -0.05
CA ILE A 31 6.10 2.49 -0.95
C ILE A 31 5.13 3.63 -0.67
N ILE A 32 4.81 3.87 0.60
CA ILE A 32 3.88 4.94 0.97
C ILE A 32 4.44 6.31 0.56
N ARG A 33 5.73 6.55 0.75
CA ARG A 33 6.37 7.80 0.33
C ARG A 33 6.30 7.99 -1.19
N THR A 34 6.59 6.93 -1.93
CA THR A 34 6.52 6.98 -3.40
C THR A 34 5.11 7.34 -3.86
N LEU A 35 4.11 6.67 -3.30
CA LEU A 35 2.71 6.93 -3.64
C LEU A 35 2.28 8.35 -3.25
N SER A 36 2.70 8.83 -2.07
CA SER A 36 2.32 10.16 -1.61
C SER A 36 2.92 11.28 -2.45
N ARG A 37 4.04 11.02 -3.12
CA ARG A 37 4.65 11.97 -4.06
C ARG A 37 4.00 11.94 -5.43
N GLY A 38 3.05 11.04 -5.67
CA GLY A 38 2.43 10.87 -6.98
C GLY A 38 3.29 10.11 -7.97
N GLU A 39 4.33 9.43 -7.51
CA GLU A 39 5.21 8.64 -8.36
C GLU A 39 4.65 7.23 -8.56
N LEU A 40 5.02 6.61 -9.68
CA LEU A 40 4.63 5.24 -9.97
C LEU A 40 5.54 4.25 -9.25
N LEU A 41 4.96 3.15 -8.77
CA LEU A 41 5.73 2.07 -8.19
C LEU A 41 6.39 1.23 -9.30
N PRO A 42 7.53 0.57 -9.01
CA PRO A 42 8.12 -0.39 -9.94
C PRO A 42 7.14 -1.53 -10.26
N GLU A 43 7.28 -2.14 -11.43
CA GLU A 43 6.41 -3.24 -11.86
C GLU A 43 6.38 -4.41 -10.88
N LYS A 44 7.48 -4.67 -10.20
CA LYS A 44 7.57 -5.75 -9.23
C LYS A 44 6.53 -5.63 -8.11
N ASN A 45 6.05 -4.42 -7.83
CA ASN A 45 5.04 -4.18 -6.81
C ASN A 45 3.60 -4.41 -7.33
N ARG A 46 3.42 -4.59 -8.63
CA ARG A 46 2.13 -4.94 -9.26
C ARG A 46 0.97 -4.06 -8.79
N ASP A 47 1.19 -2.75 -8.74
CA ASP A 47 0.16 -1.80 -8.36
C ASP A 47 -0.97 -1.81 -9.39
N HIS A 48 -2.21 -1.99 -8.92
CA HIS A 48 -3.38 -2.06 -9.80
C HIS A 48 -4.64 -1.64 -9.07
N ALA A 49 -5.62 -1.19 -9.85
CA ALA A 49 -6.93 -0.80 -9.30
C ALA A 49 -7.77 -2.05 -8.99
N LEU A 50 -8.53 -1.98 -7.91
CA LEU A 50 -9.44 -3.02 -7.52
C LEU A 50 -10.83 -2.78 -8.08
N THR A 51 -11.64 -3.85 -8.17
CA THR A 51 -13.02 -3.81 -8.67
C THR A 51 -13.96 -4.38 -7.61
N GLY A 52 -15.26 -4.40 -7.94
CA GLY A 52 -16.27 -4.94 -7.04
C GLY A 52 -16.42 -4.08 -5.78
N ASP A 53 -16.46 -4.72 -4.62
CA ASP A 53 -16.65 -4.05 -3.34
C ASP A 53 -15.51 -3.09 -2.98
N TRP A 54 -14.36 -3.24 -3.64
CA TRP A 54 -13.18 -2.42 -3.41
C TRP A 54 -12.96 -1.36 -4.48
N ILE A 55 -13.98 -1.06 -5.29
CA ILE A 55 -13.86 -0.04 -6.32
C ILE A 55 -13.43 1.29 -5.71
N GLY A 56 -12.53 2.00 -6.39
CA GLY A 56 -11.94 3.24 -5.86
C GLY A 56 -10.69 3.02 -5.04
N HIS A 57 -10.34 1.77 -4.74
CA HIS A 57 -9.11 1.39 -4.04
C HIS A 57 -8.11 0.78 -5.01
N ARG A 58 -6.86 0.73 -4.57
CA ARG A 58 -5.77 0.09 -5.31
C ARG A 58 -5.06 -0.89 -4.39
N GLU A 59 -4.39 -1.86 -5.01
CA GLU A 59 -3.61 -2.86 -4.29
C GLU A 59 -2.21 -2.92 -4.88
N CYS A 60 -1.21 -3.07 -4.03
CA CYS A 60 0.15 -3.34 -4.47
C CYS A 60 0.79 -4.40 -3.58
N HIS A 61 1.84 -5.04 -4.11
CA HIS A 61 2.61 -6.03 -3.37
C HIS A 61 3.83 -5.34 -2.76
N ILE A 62 3.90 -5.29 -1.43
CA ILE A 62 5.11 -4.84 -0.73
C ILE A 62 6.16 -5.94 -0.86
N GLN A 63 5.74 -7.18 -0.65
CA GLN A 63 6.47 -8.41 -0.94
C GLN A 63 5.48 -9.40 -1.58
N PRO A 64 5.92 -10.51 -2.17
CA PRO A 64 5.00 -11.41 -2.87
C PRO A 64 3.76 -11.83 -2.08
N ASP A 65 3.91 -12.01 -0.77
CA ASP A 65 2.82 -12.42 0.11
C ASP A 65 2.38 -11.32 1.09
N TRP A 66 2.80 -10.08 0.86
CA TRP A 66 2.46 -8.94 1.72
C TRP A 66 1.86 -7.83 0.89
N LEU A 67 0.54 -7.66 0.98
CA LEU A 67 -0.23 -6.74 0.14
C LEU A 67 -0.62 -5.48 0.91
N LEU A 68 -0.69 -4.37 0.20
CA LEU A 68 -1.22 -3.10 0.69
C LEU A 68 -2.46 -2.73 -0.13
N ILE A 69 -3.58 -2.54 0.55
CA ILE A 69 -4.79 -1.98 -0.07
C ILE A 69 -4.95 -0.55 0.42
N TYR A 70 -5.04 0.39 -0.51
CA TYR A 70 -5.04 1.80 -0.19
C TYR A 70 -5.94 2.59 -1.13
N ARG A 71 -6.24 3.82 -0.74
CA ARG A 71 -6.98 4.78 -1.56
C ARG A 71 -6.17 6.07 -1.60
N ILE A 72 -6.16 6.73 -2.75
CA ILE A 72 -5.50 8.02 -2.92
C ILE A 72 -6.58 9.11 -2.82
N GLU A 73 -6.34 10.09 -1.96
CA GLU A 73 -7.19 11.28 -1.86
C GLU A 73 -6.34 12.50 -2.19
N ASP A 74 -6.86 13.31 -3.10
CA ASP A 74 -6.19 14.56 -3.50
C ASP A 74 -6.66 15.74 -2.65
#